data_2f962ea30b3bcba7e97b55bec3b3b21b
#
_entry.id   2f962ea30b3bcba7e97b55bec3b3b21b
#
_cell.length_a   1.000
_cell.length_b   1.000
_cell.length_c   1.000
_cell.angle_alpha   90.00
_cell.angle_beta   90.00
_cell.angle_gamma   90.00
#
_symmetry.space_group_name_H-M   'P 1'
#
loop_
_entity.id
_entity.type
_entity.pdbx_description
1 polymer ?
#
loop_
_entity_poly.entity_id
_entity_poly.type
_entity_poly.pdbx_seq_one_letter_code
_entity_poly.pdbx_strand_id
1 'polypeptide(L)'
;MIFVTVGTHEQPFNRLVKAIDDLVENGTIKEDVIIQRGYSTYEPKHCKCYNLLSWEEMQKYNKEARIIITHGGPASFIDVLSLGKTPIVVPRQAKYNEHVNDHQLEFARQLVERGENIIVVEDIAKLGDAILCLLYTSPSP
;
A
#
# COMPACT_ATOMS: atom_id res chain seq x y z
N MET A 1 -13.41 1.99 -3.20
CA MET A 1 -12.74 0.96 -2.39
C MET A 1 -11.23 1.20 -2.45
N ILE A 2 -10.56 1.00 -1.34
CA ILE A 2 -9.11 1.08 -1.24
C ILE A 2 -8.55 -0.33 -1.06
N PHE A 3 -7.54 -0.68 -1.83
CA PHE A 3 -6.89 -1.98 -1.73
C PHE A 3 -5.46 -1.81 -1.20
N VAL A 4 -5.13 -2.59 -0.18
CA VAL A 4 -3.82 -2.56 0.47
C VAL A 4 -3.18 -3.94 0.38
N THR A 5 -1.93 -4.01 -0.08
CA THR A 5 -1.18 -5.27 -0.09
C THR A 5 0.20 -5.08 0.52
N VAL A 6 0.58 -6.02 1.37
CA VAL A 6 1.91 -6.02 2.01
C VAL A 6 2.86 -7.02 1.35
N GLY A 7 2.40 -7.70 0.29
CA GLY A 7 3.18 -8.73 -0.38
C GLY A 7 3.20 -10.05 0.38
N THR A 8 4.10 -10.93 -0.03
CA THR A 8 4.19 -12.30 0.50
C THR A 8 5.48 -12.57 1.26
N HIS A 9 6.27 -11.53 1.56
CA HIS A 9 7.48 -11.67 2.35
C HIS A 9 7.17 -12.15 3.77
N GLU A 10 8.01 -13.03 4.30
CA GLU A 10 7.77 -13.72 5.58
C GLU A 10 7.79 -12.81 6.82
N GLN A 11 8.50 -11.69 6.76
CA GLN A 11 8.51 -10.74 7.87
C GLN A 11 7.21 -9.94 7.91
N PRO A 12 6.62 -9.73 9.11
CA PRO A 12 5.36 -8.99 9.20
C PRO A 12 5.53 -7.51 8.84
N PHE A 13 4.43 -6.93 8.32
CA PHE A 13 4.35 -5.50 8.02
C PHE A 13 3.22 -4.85 8.82
N ASN A 14 3.27 -5.01 10.14
CA ASN A 14 2.20 -4.55 11.04
C ASN A 14 2.05 -3.03 11.05
N ARG A 15 3.13 -2.30 10.84
CA ARG A 15 3.14 -0.83 10.80
C ARG A 15 2.14 -0.30 9.76
N LEU A 16 2.14 -0.88 8.56
CA LEU A 16 1.21 -0.49 7.51
C LEU A 16 -0.22 -0.92 7.81
N VAL A 17 -0.41 -2.19 8.19
CA VAL A 17 -1.76 -2.73 8.46
C VAL A 17 -2.44 -1.97 9.59
N LYS A 18 -1.70 -1.69 10.67
CA LYS A 18 -2.22 -0.92 11.80
C LYS A 18 -2.55 0.51 11.41
N ALA A 19 -1.69 1.16 10.64
CA ALA A 19 -1.92 2.54 10.22
C ALA A 19 -3.21 2.67 9.39
N ILE A 20 -3.46 1.75 8.49
CA ILE A 20 -4.68 1.74 7.69
C ILE A 20 -5.91 1.54 8.59
N ASP A 21 -5.85 0.58 9.50
CA ASP A 21 -6.96 0.32 10.43
C ASP A 21 -7.28 1.54 11.28
N ASP A 22 -6.26 2.22 11.80
CA ASP A 22 -6.41 3.46 12.58
C ASP A 22 -7.03 4.58 11.75
N LEU A 23 -6.69 4.70 10.47
CA LEU A 23 -7.25 5.72 9.58
C LEU A 23 -8.74 5.49 9.27
N VAL A 24 -9.16 4.23 9.21
CA VAL A 24 -10.58 3.89 9.08
C VAL A 24 -11.31 4.21 10.39
N GLU A 25 -10.74 3.83 11.52
CA GLU A 25 -11.34 4.07 12.84
C GLU A 25 -11.55 5.56 13.10
N ASN A 26 -10.59 6.40 12.77
CA ASN A 26 -10.68 7.84 13.06
C ASN A 26 -11.47 8.64 12.00
N GLY A 27 -11.98 7.98 10.96
CA GLY A 27 -12.79 8.61 9.93
C GLY A 27 -12.03 9.28 8.79
N THR A 28 -10.70 9.19 8.76
CA THR A 28 -9.90 9.71 7.63
C THR A 28 -10.24 8.96 6.36
N ILE A 29 -10.37 7.63 6.45
CA ILE A 29 -10.84 6.79 5.36
C ILE A 29 -12.31 6.47 5.62
N LYS A 30 -13.18 6.82 4.67
CA LYS A 30 -14.64 6.67 4.80
C LYS A 30 -15.22 5.64 3.84
N GLU A 31 -14.38 4.93 3.11
CA GLU A 31 -14.83 3.91 2.15
C GLU A 31 -14.31 2.54 2.55
N ASP A 32 -14.81 1.51 1.89
CA ASP A 32 -14.40 0.13 2.16
C ASP A 32 -12.91 -0.05 1.88
N VAL A 33 -12.25 -0.79 2.75
CA VAL A 33 -10.83 -1.14 2.62
C VAL A 33 -10.69 -2.65 2.63
N ILE A 34 -9.94 -3.15 1.67
CA ILE A 34 -9.57 -4.57 1.59
C ILE A 34 -8.06 -4.65 1.75
N ILE A 35 -7.60 -5.48 2.69
CA ILE A 35 -6.19 -5.66 2.99
C ILE A 35 -5.78 -7.11 2.73
N GLN A 36 -4.71 -7.28 1.97
CA GLN A 36 -3.97 -8.55 1.95
C GLN A 36 -2.79 -8.39 2.89
N ARG A 37 -2.88 -8.99 4.08
CA ARG A 37 -1.91 -8.77 5.15
C ARG A 37 -0.69 -9.68 5.11
N GLY A 38 -0.68 -10.70 4.24
CA GLY A 38 0.42 -11.64 4.14
C GLY A 38 0.72 -12.31 5.47
N TYR A 39 1.96 -12.22 5.91
CA TYR A 39 2.42 -12.78 7.19
C TYR A 39 2.36 -11.78 8.35
N SER A 40 1.73 -10.63 8.17
CA SER A 40 1.52 -9.67 9.25
C SER A 40 0.64 -10.28 10.35
N THR A 41 0.96 -9.96 11.60
CA THR A 41 0.27 -10.53 12.76
C THR A 41 -0.85 -9.63 13.31
N TYR A 42 -0.85 -8.37 12.95
CA TYR A 42 -1.90 -7.44 13.35
C TYR A 42 -3.21 -7.76 12.63
N GLU A 43 -4.30 -7.92 13.39
CA GLU A 43 -5.62 -8.17 12.85
C GLU A 43 -6.42 -6.88 12.80
N PRO A 44 -6.69 -6.30 11.61
CA PRO A 44 -7.47 -5.08 11.51
C PRO A 44 -8.91 -5.33 11.96
N LYS A 45 -9.48 -4.35 12.65
CA LYS A 45 -10.85 -4.43 13.18
C LYS A 45 -11.87 -3.71 12.31
N HIS A 46 -11.42 -2.80 11.47
CA HIS A 46 -12.27 -1.91 10.69
C HIS A 46 -12.15 -2.13 9.17
N CYS A 47 -11.38 -3.14 8.77
CA CYS A 47 -11.12 -3.44 7.37
C CYS A 47 -11.38 -4.91 7.08
N LYS A 48 -11.77 -5.20 5.84
CA LYS A 48 -11.82 -6.57 5.37
C LYS A 48 -10.41 -7.06 5.09
N CYS A 49 -10.03 -8.20 5.64
CA CYS A 49 -8.66 -8.66 5.62
C CYS A 49 -8.55 -10.11 5.16
N TYR A 50 -7.57 -10.36 4.30
CA TYR A 50 -7.19 -11.70 3.83
C TYR A 50 -5.71 -11.93 4.07
N ASN A 51 -5.32 -13.16 4.40
CA ASN A 51 -3.91 -13.49 4.57
C ASN A 51 -3.19 -13.47 3.23
N LEU A 52 -3.67 -14.25 2.28
CA LEU A 52 -3.13 -14.33 0.92
C LEU A 52 -4.30 -14.32 -0.07
N LEU A 53 -4.06 -13.72 -1.22
CA LEU A 53 -5.00 -13.69 -2.35
C LEU A 53 -4.35 -14.35 -3.55
N SER A 54 -5.17 -15.00 -4.39
CA SER A 54 -4.69 -15.52 -5.66
C SER A 54 -4.27 -14.39 -6.58
N TRP A 55 -3.47 -14.69 -7.60
CA TRP A 55 -3.10 -13.71 -8.61
C TRP A 55 -4.33 -13.07 -9.26
N GLU A 56 -5.34 -13.88 -9.58
CA GLU A 56 -6.58 -13.40 -10.19
C GLU A 56 -7.34 -12.43 -9.27
N GLU A 57 -7.42 -12.74 -7.97
CA GLU A 57 -8.05 -11.85 -6.99
C GLU A 57 -7.26 -10.55 -6.83
N MET A 58 -5.93 -10.62 -6.80
CA MET A 58 -5.08 -9.43 -6.75
C MET A 58 -5.34 -8.52 -7.95
N GLN A 59 -5.42 -9.09 -9.16
CA GLN A 59 -5.68 -8.31 -10.37
C GLN A 59 -7.08 -7.69 -10.34
N LYS A 60 -8.06 -8.42 -9.84
CA LYS A 60 -9.43 -7.91 -9.69
C LYS A 60 -9.46 -6.68 -8.79
N TYR A 61 -8.84 -6.76 -7.61
CA TYR A 61 -8.82 -5.64 -6.67
C TYR A 61 -7.99 -4.47 -7.20
N ASN A 62 -6.90 -4.73 -7.89
CA ASN A 62 -6.10 -3.67 -8.52
C ASN A 62 -6.93 -2.88 -9.54
N LYS A 63 -7.78 -3.55 -10.29
CA LYS A 63 -8.66 -2.89 -11.28
C LYS A 63 -9.79 -2.13 -10.62
N GLU A 64 -10.42 -2.69 -9.61
CA GLU A 64 -11.61 -2.12 -8.96
C GLU A 64 -11.28 -1.00 -7.98
N ALA A 65 -10.11 -1.03 -7.37
CA ALA A 65 -9.76 -0.08 -6.33
C ALA A 65 -9.53 1.31 -6.89
N ARG A 66 -10.04 2.30 -6.17
CA ARG A 66 -9.79 3.71 -6.48
C ARG A 66 -8.40 4.14 -6.06
N ILE A 67 -7.94 3.62 -4.92
CA ILE A 67 -6.59 3.85 -4.40
C ILE A 67 -5.97 2.51 -4.07
N ILE A 68 -4.71 2.35 -4.44
CA ILE A 68 -3.93 1.15 -4.14
C ILE A 68 -2.72 1.56 -3.32
N ILE A 69 -2.57 0.88 -2.17
CA ILE A 69 -1.44 1.07 -1.27
C ILE A 69 -0.68 -0.24 -1.24
N THR A 70 0.60 -0.19 -1.55
CA THR A 70 1.42 -1.38 -1.68
C THR A 70 2.76 -1.23 -0.97
N HIS A 71 3.35 -2.37 -0.58
CA HIS A 71 4.74 -2.38 -0.14
C HIS A 71 5.68 -2.09 -1.33
N GLY A 72 6.97 -1.94 -1.08
CA GLY A 72 7.93 -1.55 -2.11
C GLY A 72 8.42 -2.68 -3.03
N GLY A 73 7.72 -3.82 -3.07
CA GLY A 73 8.06 -4.90 -4.02
C GLY A 73 7.75 -4.50 -5.46
N PRO A 74 8.73 -4.56 -6.38
CA PRO A 74 8.53 -4.04 -7.73
C PRO A 74 7.36 -4.66 -8.50
N ALA A 75 7.17 -5.97 -8.39
CA ALA A 75 6.09 -6.67 -9.07
C ALA A 75 4.72 -6.13 -8.68
N SER A 76 4.54 -5.75 -7.42
CA SER A 76 3.25 -5.28 -6.91
C SER A 76 2.86 -3.93 -7.49
N PHE A 77 3.76 -2.95 -7.52
CA PHE A 77 3.38 -1.63 -7.98
C PHE A 77 3.54 -1.43 -9.49
N ILE A 78 4.36 -2.23 -10.17
CA ILE A 78 4.45 -2.20 -11.63
C ILE A 78 3.10 -2.58 -12.25
N ASP A 79 2.42 -3.59 -11.72
CA ASP A 79 1.08 -3.97 -12.18
C ASP A 79 0.10 -2.80 -12.05
N VAL A 80 0.18 -2.05 -10.96
CA VAL A 80 -0.68 -0.87 -10.73
C VAL A 80 -0.39 0.23 -11.75
N LEU A 81 0.89 0.50 -12.00
CA LEU A 81 1.30 1.49 -13.01
C LEU A 81 0.80 1.11 -14.40
N SER A 82 0.82 -0.18 -14.73
CA SER A 82 0.32 -0.70 -16.01
C SER A 82 -1.18 -0.42 -16.22
N LEU A 83 -1.93 -0.29 -15.14
CA LEU A 83 -3.35 0.06 -15.17
C LEU A 83 -3.59 1.57 -15.29
N GLY A 84 -2.54 2.37 -15.35
CA GLY A 84 -2.64 3.84 -15.40
C GLY A 84 -2.98 4.48 -14.06
N LYS A 85 -2.78 3.76 -12.96
CA LYS A 85 -3.05 4.26 -11.60
C LYS A 85 -1.76 4.67 -10.92
N THR A 86 -1.89 5.58 -9.94
CA THR A 86 -0.77 6.04 -9.12
C THR A 86 -0.76 5.28 -7.80
N PRO A 87 0.16 4.31 -7.59
CA PRO A 87 0.20 3.59 -6.32
C PRO A 87 0.82 4.45 -5.22
N ILE A 88 0.32 4.26 -3.99
CA ILE A 88 1.02 4.73 -2.79
C ILE A 88 1.93 3.59 -2.36
N VAL A 89 3.23 3.83 -2.38
CA VAL A 89 4.24 2.82 -2.05
C VAL A 89 4.77 3.10 -0.65
N VAL A 90 4.57 2.12 0.24
CA VAL A 90 5.12 2.17 1.60
C VAL A 90 6.19 1.08 1.67
N PRO A 91 7.47 1.43 1.44
CA PRO A 91 8.50 0.42 1.39
C PRO A 91 8.75 -0.21 2.76
N ARG A 92 8.99 -1.51 2.76
CA ARG A 92 9.44 -2.21 3.96
C ARG A 92 10.84 -1.71 4.33
N GLN A 93 11.10 -1.56 5.62
CA GLN A 93 12.38 -1.04 6.10
C GLN A 93 13.00 -1.99 7.13
N ALA A 94 14.32 -2.19 7.02
CA ALA A 94 15.06 -3.08 7.90
C ALA A 94 15.01 -2.60 9.36
N LYS A 95 15.01 -1.29 9.59
CA LYS A 95 14.95 -0.72 10.95
C LYS A 95 13.67 -1.06 11.71
N TYR A 96 12.61 -1.48 11.00
CA TYR A 96 11.34 -1.91 11.59
C TYR A 96 11.17 -3.42 11.56
N ASN A 97 12.20 -4.17 11.20
CA ASN A 97 12.15 -5.62 11.05
C ASN A 97 11.13 -6.10 10.01
N GLU A 98 10.88 -5.30 9.00
CA GLU A 98 9.93 -5.60 7.92
C GLU A 98 10.58 -6.26 6.73
N HIS A 99 11.89 -6.16 6.63
CA HIS A 99 12.71 -6.75 5.58
C HIS A 99 14.14 -6.96 6.08
N VAL A 100 14.90 -7.79 5.39
CA VAL A 100 16.31 -8.07 5.73
C VAL A 100 17.24 -6.93 5.32
N ASN A 101 16.78 -6.03 4.44
CA ASN A 101 17.56 -4.89 3.94
C ASN A 101 16.60 -3.75 3.56
N ASP A 102 17.16 -2.65 3.05
CA ASP A 102 16.39 -1.47 2.62
C ASP A 102 16.27 -1.36 1.10
N HIS A 103 16.41 -2.46 0.36
CA HIS A 103 16.34 -2.43 -1.11
C HIS A 103 15.01 -1.88 -1.62
N GLN A 104 13.88 -2.17 -0.94
CA GLN A 104 12.58 -1.62 -1.34
C GLN A 104 12.55 -0.11 -1.20
N LEU A 105 13.12 0.42 -0.11
CA LEU A 105 13.19 1.86 0.13
C LEU A 105 14.08 2.55 -0.91
N GLU A 106 15.27 1.99 -1.17
CA GLU A 106 16.20 2.54 -2.15
C GLU A 106 15.60 2.54 -3.55
N PHE A 107 14.96 1.45 -3.93
CA PHE A 107 14.33 1.34 -5.25
C PHE A 107 13.18 2.33 -5.42
N ALA A 108 12.34 2.48 -4.41
CA ALA A 108 11.24 3.44 -4.44
C ALA A 108 11.76 4.87 -4.61
N ARG A 109 12.82 5.24 -3.90
CA ARG A 109 13.45 6.56 -4.04
C ARG A 109 13.99 6.79 -5.45
N GLN A 110 14.62 5.79 -6.05
CA GLN A 110 15.13 5.87 -7.41
C GLN A 110 14.01 6.11 -8.43
N LEU A 111 12.86 5.46 -8.26
CA LEU A 111 11.72 5.65 -9.15
C LEU A 111 11.15 7.05 -9.07
N VAL A 112 11.09 7.63 -7.89
CA VAL A 112 10.66 9.03 -7.71
C VAL A 112 11.63 9.96 -8.45
N GLU A 113 12.93 9.75 -8.31
CA GLU A 113 13.95 10.55 -9.00
C GLU A 113 13.83 10.47 -10.52
N ARG A 114 13.39 9.32 -11.05
CA ARG A 114 13.17 9.13 -12.48
C ARG A 114 11.86 9.73 -12.98
N GLY A 115 11.04 10.28 -12.08
CA GLY A 115 9.75 10.86 -12.45
C GLY A 115 8.63 9.86 -12.67
N GLU A 116 8.76 8.66 -12.13
CA GLU A 116 7.68 7.66 -12.17
C GLU A 116 6.47 8.13 -11.36
N ASN A 117 5.28 7.76 -11.82
CA ASN A 117 4.02 8.21 -11.22
C ASN A 117 3.65 7.39 -9.98
N ILE A 118 4.46 7.52 -8.93
CA ILE A 118 4.22 6.87 -7.64
C ILE A 118 4.31 7.89 -6.50
N ILE A 119 3.65 7.57 -5.39
CA ILE A 119 3.77 8.34 -4.15
C ILE A 119 4.46 7.44 -3.13
N VAL A 120 5.62 7.85 -2.63
CA VAL A 120 6.39 7.07 -1.66
C VAL A 120 6.17 7.65 -0.27
N VAL A 121 5.75 6.78 0.68
CA VAL A 121 5.53 7.15 2.08
C VAL A 121 6.54 6.38 2.92
N GLU A 122 7.59 7.06 3.38
CA GLU A 122 8.61 6.48 4.25
C GLU A 122 8.22 6.59 5.72
N ASP A 123 7.59 7.70 6.09
CA ASP A 123 7.09 7.95 7.43
C ASP A 123 5.60 7.63 7.46
N ILE A 124 5.22 6.61 8.23
CA ILE A 124 3.84 6.13 8.28
C ILE A 124 2.86 7.20 8.76
N ALA A 125 3.32 8.18 9.54
CA ALA A 125 2.48 9.28 10.00
C ALA A 125 1.96 10.14 8.85
N LYS A 126 2.61 10.09 7.68
CA LYS A 126 2.21 10.84 6.49
C LYS A 126 1.29 10.07 5.55
N LEU A 127 0.97 8.81 5.89
CA LEU A 127 0.13 7.98 5.03
C LEU A 127 -1.26 8.57 4.82
N GLY A 128 -1.87 9.07 5.88
CA GLY A 128 -3.19 9.72 5.81
C GLY A 128 -3.22 10.88 4.84
N ASP A 129 -2.19 11.74 4.88
CA ASP A 129 -2.07 12.89 3.97
C ASP A 129 -1.93 12.45 2.52
N ALA A 130 -1.17 11.40 2.26
CA ALA A 130 -1.00 10.87 0.91
C ALA A 130 -2.32 10.32 0.36
N ILE A 131 -3.09 9.62 1.18
CA ILE A 131 -4.41 9.10 0.80
C ILE A 131 -5.36 10.25 0.49
N LEU A 132 -5.44 11.25 1.36
CA LEU A 132 -6.32 12.40 1.16
C LEU A 132 -5.94 13.18 -0.10
N CYS A 133 -4.66 13.30 -0.38
CA CYS A 133 -4.16 13.94 -1.60
C CYS A 133 -4.73 13.27 -2.85
N LEU A 134 -4.73 11.95 -2.92
CA LEU A 134 -5.29 11.20 -4.06
C LEU A 134 -6.82 11.26 -4.09
N LEU A 135 -7.49 11.26 -2.94
CA LEU A 135 -8.95 11.31 -2.87
C LEU A 135 -9.51 12.63 -3.37
N TYR A 136 -8.84 13.73 -3.09
CA TYR A 136 -9.31 15.07 -3.42
C TYR A 136 -8.65 15.68 -4.65
N THR A 137 -7.66 15.00 -5.23
CA THR A 137 -7.06 15.42 -6.50
C THR A 137 -7.80 14.69 -7.61
N SER A 138 -8.54 15.43 -8.44
CA SER A 138 -9.13 14.84 -9.63
C SER A 138 -8.03 14.37 -10.55
N PRO A 139 -8.03 13.08 -10.95
CA PRO A 139 -7.12 12.67 -12.00
C PRO A 139 -7.43 13.50 -13.23
N SER A 140 -6.39 14.01 -13.86
CA SER A 140 -6.56 14.67 -15.14
C SER A 140 -7.14 13.68 -16.13
N PRO A 141 -8.18 14.07 -16.86
CA PRO A 141 -8.70 13.19 -17.89
C PRO A 141 -7.65 12.92 -18.96
#